data_65a5f5a29019a828d5fc208586146707
#
_entry.id   65a5f5a29019a828d5fc208586146707
#
_cell.length_a   1.000
_cell.length_b   1.000
_cell.length_c   1.000
_cell.angle_alpha   90.00
_cell.angle_beta   90.00
_cell.angle_gamma   90.00
#
_symmetry.space_group_name_H-M   'P 1'
#
loop_
_entity.id
_entity.type
_entity.pdbx_description
1 polymer ?
#
loop_
_entity_poly.entity_id
_entity_poly.type
_entity_poly.pdbx_seq_one_letter_code
_entity_poly.pdbx_strand_id
1 'polypeptide(L)'
;MKSHILDILIPVNHEISDEAAFRKIESVAKSLNLPAIAGKRLLSVAMEMFQNLKNHANRGRLSLLRVSNSTTGLLEIASMNYADENSAKLLISKHDYLEKLENRRESFVEKVSLKTQNLEKSGNLGLDICFKYAKSSKLQTVQADNQLDLIYLAFLLDINGKSHSWTII
;
A
#
# COMPACT_ATOMS: atom_id res chain seq x y z
N MET A 1 -4.78 -8.90 28.38
CA MET A 1 -3.65 -8.45 27.56
C MET A 1 -3.90 -7.00 27.14
N LYS A 2 -3.02 -6.05 27.50
CA LYS A 2 -3.13 -4.68 27.00
C LYS A 2 -2.77 -4.72 25.52
N SER A 3 -3.73 -4.42 24.64
CA SER A 3 -3.44 -4.24 23.21
C SER A 3 -2.57 -2.99 23.08
N HIS A 4 -1.29 -3.18 22.79
CA HIS A 4 -0.44 -2.06 22.41
C HIS A 4 -0.93 -1.57 21.04
N ILE A 5 -1.53 -0.38 21.04
CA ILE A 5 -1.85 0.33 19.81
C ILE A 5 -0.51 0.83 19.27
N LEU A 6 -0.07 0.27 18.17
CA LEU A 6 1.06 0.80 17.42
C LEU A 6 0.53 1.80 16.40
N ASP A 7 1.14 2.96 16.37
CA ASP A 7 0.87 3.99 15.37
C ASP A 7 2.21 4.62 14.97
N ILE A 8 2.70 4.27 13.79
CA ILE A 8 3.99 4.74 13.30
C ILE A 8 3.78 5.57 12.05
N LEU A 9 4.27 6.81 12.11
CA LEU A 9 4.30 7.73 10.98
C LEU A 9 5.72 7.77 10.40
N ILE A 10 5.83 7.56 9.10
CA ILE A 10 7.06 7.67 8.34
C ILE A 10 6.91 8.84 7.37
N PRO A 11 7.57 9.97 7.64
CA PRO A 11 7.66 11.04 6.64
C PRO A 11 8.36 10.53 5.39
N VAL A 12 7.78 10.79 4.24
CA VAL A 12 8.35 10.38 2.95
C VAL A 12 8.78 11.64 2.20
N ASN A 13 10.06 11.70 1.88
CA ASN A 13 10.62 12.70 0.98
C ASN A 13 11.50 11.99 -0.06
N HIS A 14 11.92 12.74 -1.07
CA HIS A 14 12.72 12.19 -2.16
C HIS A 14 14.16 11.80 -1.76
N GLU A 15 14.63 12.24 -0.58
CA GLU A 15 15.97 11.99 -0.07
C GLU A 15 16.08 10.64 0.66
N ILE A 16 14.96 10.10 1.16
CA ILE A 16 14.97 8.82 1.85
C ILE A 16 15.25 7.71 0.83
N SER A 17 16.32 6.94 1.06
CA SER A 17 16.63 5.79 0.22
C SER A 17 15.63 4.66 0.45
N ASP A 18 15.42 3.84 -0.58
CA ASP A 18 14.55 2.65 -0.49
C ASP A 18 15.04 1.69 0.58
N GLU A 19 16.37 1.57 0.75
CA GLU A 19 16.97 0.74 1.80
C GLU A 19 16.65 1.27 3.21
N ALA A 20 16.73 2.58 3.43
CA ALA A 20 16.39 3.18 4.71
C ALA A 20 14.90 3.00 5.04
N ALA A 21 14.02 3.17 4.06
CA ALA A 21 12.60 2.92 4.19
C ALA A 21 12.32 1.45 4.51
N PHE A 22 12.93 0.52 3.77
CA PHE A 22 12.80 -0.91 3.98
C PHE A 22 13.19 -1.31 5.42
N ARG A 23 14.36 -0.89 5.89
CA ARG A 23 14.83 -1.18 7.26
C ARG A 23 13.87 -0.65 8.31
N LYS A 24 13.29 0.53 8.10
CA LYS A 24 12.33 1.13 9.02
C LYS A 24 11.04 0.33 9.08
N ILE A 25 10.48 -0.06 7.94
CA ILE A 25 9.26 -0.88 7.84
C ILE A 25 9.53 -2.29 8.39
N GLU A 26 10.69 -2.88 8.12
CA GLU A 26 11.09 -4.17 8.67
C GLU A 26 11.19 -4.14 10.22
N SER A 27 11.75 -3.06 10.76
CA SER A 27 11.78 -2.83 12.21
C SER A 27 10.37 -2.80 12.81
N VAL A 28 9.41 -2.17 12.12
CA VAL A 28 7.99 -2.17 12.52
C VAL A 28 7.44 -3.58 12.52
N ALA A 29 7.65 -4.36 11.47
CA ALA A 29 7.18 -5.74 11.38
C ALA A 29 7.74 -6.61 12.53
N LYS A 30 9.01 -6.43 12.87
CA LYS A 30 9.67 -7.11 13.99
C LYS A 30 9.09 -6.69 15.35
N SER A 31 8.86 -5.39 15.55
CA SER A 31 8.31 -4.86 16.81
C SER A 31 6.88 -5.34 17.07
N LEU A 32 6.11 -5.58 16.02
CA LEU A 32 4.77 -6.16 16.08
C LEU A 32 4.75 -7.67 16.32
N ASN A 33 5.91 -8.32 16.28
CA ASN A 33 6.05 -9.78 16.41
C ASN A 33 5.11 -10.55 15.47
N LEU A 34 5.04 -10.08 14.21
CA LEU A 34 4.13 -10.65 13.21
C LEU A 34 4.59 -12.04 12.76
N PRO A 35 3.65 -12.95 12.45
CA PRO A 35 3.98 -14.17 11.71
C PRO A 35 4.73 -13.84 10.42
N ALA A 36 5.67 -14.69 10.00
CA ALA A 36 6.54 -14.41 8.84
C ALA A 36 5.78 -14.02 7.57
N ILE A 37 4.64 -14.66 7.31
CA ILE A 37 3.78 -14.36 6.15
C ILE A 37 3.16 -12.97 6.29
N ALA A 38 2.66 -12.60 7.47
CA ALA A 38 2.06 -11.29 7.72
C ALA A 38 3.13 -10.19 7.63
N GLY A 39 4.33 -10.43 8.16
CA GLY A 39 5.47 -9.53 8.03
C GLY A 39 5.87 -9.28 6.58
N LYS A 40 5.92 -10.33 5.74
CA LYS A 40 6.19 -10.18 4.30
C LYS A 40 5.11 -9.39 3.56
N ARG A 41 3.83 -9.60 3.91
CA ARG A 41 2.71 -8.84 3.32
C ARG A 41 2.79 -7.35 3.70
N LEU A 42 3.05 -7.07 4.99
CA LEU A 42 3.27 -5.71 5.46
C LEU A 42 4.39 -5.04 4.67
N LEU A 43 5.56 -5.68 4.57
CA LEU A 43 6.70 -5.15 3.83
C LEU A 43 6.35 -4.87 2.36
N SER A 44 5.70 -5.81 1.69
CA SER A 44 5.31 -5.64 0.27
C SER A 44 4.38 -4.44 0.08
N VAL A 45 3.30 -4.35 0.86
CA VAL A 45 2.32 -3.26 0.72
C VAL A 45 2.93 -1.92 1.12
N ALA A 46 3.66 -1.86 2.25
CA ALA A 46 4.24 -0.61 2.72
C ALA A 46 5.34 -0.08 1.78
N MET A 47 6.16 -0.95 1.19
CA MET A 47 7.18 -0.54 0.22
C MET A 47 6.57 -0.03 -1.09
N GLU A 48 5.51 -0.66 -1.59
CA GLU A 48 4.79 -0.18 -2.77
C GLU A 48 4.15 1.19 -2.52
N MET A 49 3.52 1.37 -1.36
CA MET A 49 2.95 2.66 -0.99
C MET A 49 4.04 3.73 -0.80
N PHE A 50 5.18 3.37 -0.20
CA PHE A 50 6.33 4.27 -0.07
C PHE A 50 6.85 4.70 -1.44
N GLN A 51 7.04 3.78 -2.38
CA GLN A 51 7.51 4.10 -3.73
C GLN A 51 6.50 4.95 -4.50
N ASN A 52 5.21 4.69 -4.34
CA ASN A 52 4.16 5.52 -4.94
C ASN A 52 4.22 6.95 -4.39
N LEU A 53 4.40 7.14 -3.09
CA LEU A 53 4.59 8.46 -2.49
C LEU A 53 5.83 9.15 -3.05
N LYS A 54 6.96 8.44 -3.11
CA LYS A 54 8.24 8.97 -3.59
C LYS A 54 8.16 9.41 -5.07
N ASN A 55 7.42 8.66 -5.89
CA ASN A 55 7.36 8.89 -7.33
C ASN A 55 6.27 9.87 -7.76
N HIS A 56 5.15 9.94 -7.04
CA HIS A 56 3.94 10.64 -7.50
C HIS A 56 3.48 11.78 -6.58
N ALA A 57 3.99 11.87 -5.34
CA ALA A 57 3.62 12.95 -4.45
C ALA A 57 4.21 14.28 -4.88
N ASN A 58 3.51 15.36 -4.57
CA ASN A 58 4.00 16.70 -4.81
C ASN A 58 5.26 16.98 -3.98
N ARG A 59 6.36 17.35 -4.65
CA ARG A 59 7.68 17.54 -4.02
C ARG A 59 7.73 18.68 -3.00
N GLY A 60 6.86 19.65 -3.13
CA GLY A 60 6.78 20.81 -2.24
C GLY A 60 5.92 20.58 -1.00
N ARG A 61 5.35 19.41 -0.81
CA ARG A 61 4.44 19.08 0.28
C ARG A 61 4.88 17.84 1.04
N LEU A 62 4.49 17.79 2.30
CA LEU A 62 4.74 16.62 3.16
C LEU A 62 3.92 15.41 2.68
N SER A 63 4.58 14.27 2.58
CA SER A 63 3.95 12.98 2.38
C SER A 63 4.22 12.08 3.58
N LEU A 64 3.23 11.27 3.94
CA LEU A 64 3.29 10.40 5.12
C LEU A 64 2.89 8.98 4.74
N LEU A 65 3.65 8.01 5.25
CA LEU A 65 3.26 6.61 5.32
C LEU A 65 2.97 6.27 6.79
N ARG A 66 1.80 5.73 7.06
CA ARG A 66 1.36 5.34 8.40
C ARG A 66 1.19 3.83 8.46
N VAL A 67 1.67 3.22 9.53
CA VAL A 67 1.40 1.83 9.88
C VAL A 67 0.80 1.82 11.27
N SER A 68 -0.43 1.30 11.39
CA SER A 68 -1.13 1.21 12.67
C SER A 68 -1.82 -0.14 12.82
N ASN A 69 -1.89 -0.66 14.03
CA ASN A 69 -2.69 -1.84 14.33
C ASN A 69 -4.03 -1.45 14.95
N SER A 70 -5.08 -2.12 14.53
CA SER A 70 -6.39 -2.00 15.18
C SER A 70 -6.54 -3.06 16.28
N THR A 71 -7.47 -2.82 17.20
CA THR A 71 -7.86 -3.79 18.24
C THR A 71 -8.49 -5.07 17.66
N THR A 72 -8.85 -5.06 16.38
CA THR A 72 -9.54 -6.17 15.69
C THR A 72 -8.57 -7.18 15.03
N GLY A 73 -7.26 -7.05 15.25
CA GLY A 73 -6.28 -7.93 14.57
C GLY A 73 -6.04 -7.57 13.11
N LEU A 74 -6.44 -6.39 12.69
CA LEU A 74 -6.14 -5.83 11.38
C LEU A 74 -4.98 -4.84 11.50
N LEU A 75 -4.13 -4.83 10.49
CA LEU A 75 -3.07 -3.85 10.32
C LEU A 75 -3.48 -2.88 9.21
N GLU A 76 -3.51 -1.59 9.52
CA GLU A 76 -3.74 -0.55 8.53
C GLU A 76 -2.40 -0.01 8.04
N ILE A 77 -2.23 0.06 6.72
CA ILE A 77 -1.15 0.77 6.07
C ILE A 77 -1.80 1.87 5.26
N ALA A 78 -1.52 3.11 5.59
CA ALA A 78 -2.10 4.27 4.94
C ALA A 78 -1.03 5.21 4.41
N SER A 79 -1.29 5.82 3.28
CA SER A 79 -0.52 6.93 2.74
C SER A 79 -1.34 8.21 2.69
N MET A 80 -0.67 9.33 2.89
CA MET A 80 -1.25 10.65 2.76
C MET A 80 -0.28 11.54 1.98
N ASN A 81 -0.77 12.13 0.91
CA ASN A 81 0.04 13.00 0.05
C ASN A 81 -0.81 13.99 -0.73
N TYR A 82 -0.15 15.00 -1.27
CA TYR A 82 -0.75 15.94 -2.20
C TYR A 82 -0.41 15.54 -3.64
N ALA A 83 -1.39 15.58 -4.53
CA ALA A 83 -1.21 15.34 -5.96
C ALA A 83 -2.05 16.33 -6.78
N ASP A 84 -1.67 16.51 -8.02
CA ASP A 84 -2.49 17.27 -8.96
C ASP A 84 -3.79 16.51 -9.31
N GLU A 85 -4.77 17.25 -9.81
CA GLU A 85 -6.10 16.72 -10.12
C GLU A 85 -6.07 15.54 -11.10
N ASN A 86 -5.17 15.54 -12.09
CA ASN A 86 -5.09 14.47 -13.08
C ASN A 86 -4.54 13.19 -12.44
N SER A 87 -3.50 13.31 -11.61
CA SER A 87 -2.94 12.19 -10.84
C SER A 87 -3.95 11.62 -9.84
N ALA A 88 -4.71 12.49 -9.18
CA ALA A 88 -5.78 12.07 -8.27
C ALA A 88 -6.89 11.31 -9.01
N LYS A 89 -7.38 11.81 -10.15
CA LYS A 89 -8.39 11.13 -10.99
C LYS A 89 -7.91 9.77 -11.50
N LEU A 90 -6.65 9.68 -11.93
CA LEU A 90 -6.08 8.42 -12.38
C LEU A 90 -6.01 7.38 -11.25
N LEU A 91 -5.60 7.80 -10.05
CA LEU A 91 -5.57 6.94 -8.89
C LEU A 91 -6.96 6.45 -8.49
N ILE A 92 -7.96 7.35 -8.46
CA ILE A 92 -9.36 7.01 -8.17
C ILE A 92 -9.88 5.97 -9.16
N SER A 93 -9.71 6.23 -10.47
CA SER A 93 -10.16 5.33 -11.52
C SER A 93 -9.53 3.94 -11.39
N LYS A 94 -8.23 3.88 -11.10
CA LYS A 94 -7.54 2.62 -10.91
C LYS A 94 -7.96 1.90 -9.63
N HIS A 95 -8.13 2.62 -8.53
CA HIS A 95 -8.62 2.08 -7.26
C HIS A 95 -10.00 1.45 -7.44
N ASP A 96 -10.94 2.20 -8.04
CA ASP A 96 -12.32 1.74 -8.28
C ASP A 96 -12.36 0.50 -9.19
N TYR A 97 -11.51 0.46 -10.21
CA TYR A 97 -11.36 -0.71 -11.06
C TYR A 97 -10.90 -1.93 -10.26
N LEU A 98 -9.83 -1.80 -9.47
CA LEU A 98 -9.27 -2.90 -8.68
C LEU A 98 -10.20 -3.34 -7.55
N GLU A 99 -10.95 -2.42 -6.96
CA GLU A 99 -11.91 -2.74 -5.90
C GLU A 99 -13.08 -3.60 -6.41
N LYS A 100 -13.51 -3.37 -7.65
CA LYS A 100 -14.60 -4.12 -8.31
C LYS A 100 -14.19 -5.48 -8.84
N LEU A 101 -12.90 -5.80 -8.92
CA LEU A 101 -12.44 -7.11 -9.39
C LEU A 101 -12.82 -8.20 -8.38
N GLU A 102 -13.65 -9.14 -8.81
CA GLU A 102 -14.06 -10.29 -7.99
C GLU A 102 -12.87 -11.22 -7.70
N ASN A 103 -11.98 -11.38 -8.67
CA ASN A 103 -10.81 -12.26 -8.55
C ASN A 103 -9.49 -11.50 -8.72
N ARG A 104 -9.16 -10.68 -7.71
CA ARG A 104 -7.95 -9.83 -7.70
C ARG A 104 -6.64 -10.60 -7.93
N ARG A 105 -6.62 -11.87 -7.56
CA ARG A 105 -5.44 -12.72 -7.68
C ARG A 105 -5.18 -13.19 -9.11
N GLU A 106 -6.21 -13.68 -9.80
CA GLU A 106 -6.09 -14.12 -11.20
C GLU A 106 -5.68 -12.96 -12.07
N SER A 107 -6.30 -11.80 -11.90
CA SER A 107 -5.91 -10.57 -12.58
C SER A 107 -4.44 -10.20 -12.34
N PHE A 108 -3.92 -10.37 -11.13
CA PHE A 108 -2.50 -10.11 -10.84
C PHE A 108 -1.59 -11.11 -11.56
N VAL A 109 -1.90 -12.40 -11.50
CA VAL A 109 -1.11 -13.46 -12.14
C VAL A 109 -1.12 -13.28 -13.66
N GLU A 110 -2.26 -12.97 -14.25
CA GLU A 110 -2.38 -12.68 -15.68
C GLU A 110 -1.53 -11.49 -16.10
N LYS A 111 -1.60 -10.37 -15.36
CA LYS A 111 -0.78 -9.18 -15.64
C LYS A 111 0.71 -9.45 -15.51
N VAL A 112 1.15 -10.21 -14.52
CA VAL A 112 2.54 -10.61 -14.37
C VAL A 112 2.98 -11.49 -15.54
N SER A 113 2.15 -12.43 -15.95
CA SER A 113 2.42 -13.30 -17.12
C SER A 113 2.53 -12.52 -18.42
N LEU A 114 1.61 -11.59 -18.67
CA LEU A 114 1.66 -10.71 -19.85
C LEU A 114 2.90 -9.81 -19.84
N LYS A 115 3.33 -9.34 -18.67
CA LYS A 115 4.49 -8.49 -18.51
C LYS A 115 5.81 -9.23 -18.77
N THR A 116 5.89 -10.51 -18.40
CA THR A 116 7.06 -11.35 -18.69
C THR A 116 7.16 -11.72 -20.18
N GLN A 117 6.05 -11.73 -20.91
CA GLN A 117 6.01 -12.02 -22.34
C GLN A 117 6.24 -10.77 -23.22
N ASN A 118 5.78 -9.62 -22.76
CA ASN A 118 5.94 -8.35 -23.46
C ASN A 118 6.87 -7.47 -22.64
N LEU A 119 8.05 -7.16 -23.12
CA LEU A 119 9.03 -6.23 -22.55
C LEU A 119 8.50 -4.78 -22.43
N GLU A 120 7.20 -4.55 -22.57
CA GLU A 120 6.57 -3.26 -22.52
C GLU A 120 6.26 -2.80 -21.11
N LYS A 121 6.87 -1.65 -20.81
CA LYS A 121 6.56 -0.67 -19.76
C LYS A 121 5.92 -1.21 -18.48
N SER A 122 6.73 -1.25 -17.45
CA SER A 122 6.38 -1.52 -16.05
C SER A 122 5.37 -0.53 -15.44
N GLY A 123 4.20 -0.40 -16.03
CA GLY A 123 3.10 0.41 -15.51
C GLY A 123 2.46 -0.27 -14.30
N ASN A 124 2.74 0.27 -13.11
CA ASN A 124 1.86 0.19 -11.94
C ASN A 124 1.32 -1.17 -11.48
N LEU A 125 2.18 -2.18 -11.25
CA LEU A 125 1.79 -3.37 -10.48
C LEU A 125 1.67 -3.10 -8.96
N GLY A 126 2.17 -1.95 -8.49
CA GLY A 126 2.22 -1.65 -7.07
C GLY A 126 0.84 -1.66 -6.38
N LEU A 127 -0.15 -1.00 -6.95
CA LEU A 127 -1.52 -1.06 -6.42
C LEU A 127 -2.10 -2.48 -6.51
N ASP A 128 -1.85 -3.21 -7.59
CA ASP A 128 -2.29 -4.59 -7.74
C ASP A 128 -1.72 -5.50 -6.62
N ILE A 129 -0.46 -5.28 -6.21
CA ILE A 129 0.16 -5.96 -5.05
C ILE A 129 -0.57 -5.60 -3.77
N CYS A 130 -0.85 -4.31 -3.54
CA CYS A 130 -1.59 -3.86 -2.37
C CYS A 130 -2.97 -4.52 -2.29
N PHE A 131 -3.72 -4.49 -3.37
CA PHE A 131 -5.05 -5.11 -3.44
C PHE A 131 -5.02 -6.64 -3.29
N LYS A 132 -3.96 -7.30 -3.79
CA LYS A 132 -3.78 -8.75 -3.62
C LYS A 132 -3.69 -9.17 -2.16
N TYR A 133 -3.02 -8.38 -1.32
CA TYR A 133 -2.77 -8.71 0.08
C TYR A 133 -3.78 -8.09 1.04
N ALA A 134 -4.47 -7.03 0.64
CA ALA A 134 -5.43 -6.35 1.48
C ALA A 134 -6.76 -7.10 1.58
N LYS A 135 -7.35 -7.07 2.77
CA LYS A 135 -8.73 -7.49 3.01
C LYS A 135 -9.71 -6.45 2.48
N SER A 136 -9.39 -5.19 2.67
CA SER A 136 -10.15 -4.04 2.17
C SER A 136 -9.24 -2.84 1.95
N SER A 137 -9.75 -1.87 1.21
CA SER A 137 -9.08 -0.60 0.94
C SER A 137 -10.01 0.57 1.19
N LYS A 138 -9.42 1.75 1.35
CA LYS A 138 -10.15 3.01 1.48
C LYS A 138 -9.38 4.09 0.75
N LEU A 139 -10.05 4.79 -0.15
CA LEU A 139 -9.52 5.97 -0.81
C LEU A 139 -10.41 7.16 -0.51
N GLN A 140 -9.79 8.27 -0.13
CA GLN A 140 -10.45 9.55 0.07
C GLN A 140 -9.61 10.66 -0.55
N THR A 141 -10.27 11.60 -1.19
CA THR A 141 -9.64 12.80 -1.73
C THR A 141 -10.38 14.01 -1.23
N VAL A 142 -9.61 15.05 -0.89
CA VAL A 142 -10.15 16.34 -0.47
C VAL A 142 -9.39 17.43 -1.22
N GLN A 143 -10.11 18.32 -1.86
CA GLN A 143 -9.48 19.47 -2.50
C GLN A 143 -8.79 20.32 -1.43
N ALA A 144 -7.47 20.44 -1.50
CA ALA A 144 -6.68 21.14 -0.51
C ALA A 144 -6.45 22.61 -0.90
N ASP A 145 -6.24 22.84 -2.19
CA ASP A 145 -6.12 24.16 -2.79
C ASP A 145 -6.56 24.13 -4.26
N ASN A 146 -6.40 25.23 -5.00
CA ASN A 146 -6.89 25.33 -6.39
C ASN A 146 -6.20 24.40 -7.40
N GLN A 147 -5.12 23.71 -7.01
CA GLN A 147 -4.31 22.91 -7.91
C GLN A 147 -4.00 21.51 -7.37
N LEU A 148 -4.21 21.29 -6.08
CA LEU A 148 -3.80 20.05 -5.41
C LEU A 148 -4.93 19.44 -4.60
N ASP A 149 -5.05 18.13 -4.72
CA ASP A 149 -5.88 17.30 -3.88
C ASP A 149 -5.04 16.64 -2.80
N LEU A 150 -5.54 16.61 -1.56
CA LEU A 150 -5.03 15.75 -0.51
C LEU A 150 -5.62 14.36 -0.68
N ILE A 151 -4.76 13.38 -0.86
CA ILE A 151 -5.13 11.98 -1.06
C ILE A 151 -4.81 11.20 0.22
N TYR A 152 -5.78 10.45 0.70
CA TYR A 152 -5.62 9.42 1.72
C TYR A 152 -5.97 8.06 1.12
N LEU A 153 -5.00 7.14 1.09
CA LEU A 153 -5.17 5.77 0.62
C LEU A 153 -4.74 4.81 1.72
N ALA A 154 -5.62 3.89 2.11
CA ALA A 154 -5.34 2.90 3.14
C ALA A 154 -5.68 1.49 2.68
N PHE A 155 -4.89 0.52 3.14
CA PHE A 155 -5.10 -0.91 2.98
C PHE A 155 -5.14 -1.59 4.36
N LEU A 156 -6.12 -2.45 4.57
CA LEU A 156 -6.28 -3.26 5.76
C LEU A 156 -5.78 -4.68 5.50
N LEU A 157 -4.78 -5.10 6.25
CA LEU A 157 -4.21 -6.44 6.19
C LEU A 157 -4.67 -7.26 7.38
N ASP A 158 -5.06 -8.52 7.15
CA ASP A 158 -5.31 -9.48 8.20
C ASP A 158 -3.98 -10.08 8.69
N ILE A 159 -3.63 -9.79 9.94
CA ILE A 159 -2.39 -10.30 10.57
C ILE A 159 -2.58 -11.62 11.30
N ASN A 160 -3.82 -11.96 11.65
CA ASN A 160 -4.18 -13.24 12.27
C ASN A 160 -4.48 -14.31 11.23
N GLY A 161 -4.37 -13.96 9.94
CA GLY A 161 -4.81 -14.75 8.82
C GLY A 161 -4.41 -16.21 8.95
N LYS A 162 -5.37 -17.05 9.27
CA LYS A 162 -5.31 -18.44 8.86
C LYS A 162 -5.00 -18.37 7.37
N SER A 163 -3.82 -18.84 7.00
CA SER A 163 -3.48 -19.03 5.61
C SER A 163 -4.67 -19.72 4.97
N HIS A 164 -5.40 -19.02 4.10
CA HIS A 164 -6.21 -19.79 3.17
C HIS A 164 -5.21 -20.72 2.51
N SER A 165 -5.30 -21.98 2.87
CA SER A 165 -4.42 -23.04 2.40
C SER A 165 -4.43 -22.97 0.87
N TRP A 166 -3.28 -22.60 0.34
CA TRP A 166 -3.06 -22.62 -1.09
C TRP A 166 -2.83 -24.06 -1.48
N THR A 167 -3.88 -24.76 -1.82
CA THR A 167 -3.76 -25.99 -2.56
C THR A 167 -3.39 -25.60 -3.98
N ILE A 168 -2.12 -25.77 -4.31
CA ILE A 168 -1.67 -25.79 -5.70
C ILE A 168 -2.22 -27.09 -6.27
N ILE A 169 -3.19 -26.97 -7.16
CA ILE A 169 -3.63 -28.07 -8.02
C ILE A 169 -2.84 -27.94 -9.30
#